data_aaa1d81a86d5a408650a1ba55095ef16
#
_entry.id   aaa1d81a86d5a408650a1ba55095ef16
#
_cell.length_a   1.000
_cell.length_b   1.000
_cell.length_c   1.000
_cell.angle_alpha   90.00
_cell.angle_beta   90.00
_cell.angle_gamma   90.00
#
_symmetry.space_group_name_H-M   'P 1'
#
loop_
_entity.id
_entity.type
_entity.pdbx_description
1 polymer ?
#
loop_
_entity_poly.entity_id
_entity_poly.type
_entity_poly.pdbx_seq_one_letter_code
_entity_poly.pdbx_strand_id
1 'polypeptide(L)'
;MLHMNNTELLEQITRTIVDRFHPRRIILFGSQARGEANSESDLDLFIEMETQARPPERVVEVSSIFGLRPWSLDVVVFTPDEVQRLRRINGTLVSVIEAEGKVLYERPSF
;
A
#
# COMPACT_ATOMS: atom_id res chain seq x y z
N MET A 1 -25.16 -6.39 11.67
CA MET A 1 -24.13 -5.97 10.73
C MET A 1 -22.75 -6.20 11.33
N LEU A 2 -21.87 -6.79 10.56
CA LEU A 2 -20.51 -7.04 11.02
C LEU A 2 -19.64 -5.82 10.77
N HIS A 3 -19.02 -5.34 11.83
CA HIS A 3 -18.00 -4.31 11.72
C HIS A 3 -16.63 -4.95 11.68
N MET A 4 -15.89 -4.64 10.65
CA MET A 4 -14.49 -5.04 10.61
C MET A 4 -13.68 -3.99 11.36
N ASN A 5 -12.81 -4.42 12.26
CA ASN A 5 -11.86 -3.50 12.84
C ASN A 5 -10.76 -3.20 11.81
N ASN A 6 -9.91 -2.21 12.11
CA ASN A 6 -8.88 -1.79 11.17
C ASN A 6 -7.91 -2.92 10.82
N THR A 7 -7.59 -3.78 11.77
CA THR A 7 -6.69 -4.89 11.53
C THR A 7 -7.29 -5.88 10.53
N GLU A 8 -8.55 -6.24 10.73
CA GLU A 8 -9.25 -7.16 9.83
C GLU A 8 -9.39 -6.57 8.43
N LEU A 9 -9.72 -5.29 8.36
CA LEU A 9 -9.84 -4.59 7.07
C LEU A 9 -8.52 -4.59 6.33
N LEU A 10 -7.42 -4.25 7.03
CA LEU A 10 -6.08 -4.23 6.42
C LEU A 10 -5.67 -5.61 5.93
N GLU A 11 -5.97 -6.65 6.70
CA GLU A 11 -5.65 -8.01 6.28
C GLU A 11 -6.41 -8.39 5.02
N GLN A 12 -7.68 -8.02 4.94
CA GLN A 12 -8.50 -8.33 3.78
C GLN A 12 -8.03 -7.57 2.54
N ILE A 13 -7.73 -6.28 2.69
CA ILE A 13 -7.22 -5.45 1.61
C ILE A 13 -5.89 -6.03 1.11
N THR A 14 -4.99 -6.34 2.02
CA THR A 14 -3.68 -6.88 1.70
C THR A 14 -3.81 -8.19 0.92
N ARG A 15 -4.64 -9.10 1.41
CA ARG A 15 -4.86 -10.38 0.74
C ARG A 15 -5.43 -10.20 -0.67
N THR A 16 -6.36 -9.29 -0.82
CA THR A 16 -6.97 -9.03 -2.12
C THR A 16 -5.93 -8.52 -3.12
N ILE A 17 -5.07 -7.60 -2.69
CA ILE A 17 -4.01 -7.05 -3.53
C ILE A 17 -2.99 -8.14 -3.89
N VAL A 18 -2.59 -8.94 -2.91
CA VAL A 18 -1.63 -10.02 -3.14
C VAL A 18 -2.17 -11.02 -4.17
N ASP A 19 -3.43 -11.40 -4.02
CA ASP A 19 -4.03 -12.37 -4.91
C ASP A 19 -4.16 -11.87 -6.35
N ARG A 20 -4.41 -10.57 -6.51
CA ARG A 20 -4.66 -10.01 -7.84
C ARG A 20 -3.39 -9.54 -8.53
N PHE A 21 -2.41 -9.03 -7.80
CA PHE A 21 -1.26 -8.35 -8.41
C PHE A 21 0.08 -9.00 -8.09
N HIS A 22 0.14 -9.89 -7.11
CA HIS A 22 1.38 -10.55 -6.68
C HIS A 22 2.52 -9.55 -6.43
N PRO A 23 2.28 -8.55 -5.58
CA PRO A 23 3.27 -7.51 -5.34
C PRO A 23 4.49 -8.05 -4.61
N ARG A 24 5.55 -7.26 -4.64
CA ARG A 24 6.75 -7.58 -3.90
C ARG A 24 6.60 -7.18 -2.43
N ARG A 25 6.02 -6.00 -2.17
CA ARG A 25 5.78 -5.51 -0.81
C ARG A 25 4.53 -4.65 -0.77
N ILE A 26 3.91 -4.62 0.40
CA ILE A 26 2.84 -3.68 0.73
C ILE A 26 3.17 -3.07 2.07
N ILE A 27 3.22 -1.75 2.13
CA ILE A 27 3.57 -1.00 3.36
C ILE A 27 2.46 -0.02 3.69
N LEU A 28 1.99 -0.06 4.93
CA LEU A 28 1.06 0.94 5.45
C LEU A 28 1.88 2.15 5.90
N PHE A 29 1.48 3.34 5.48
CA PHE A 29 2.16 4.55 5.91
C PHE A 29 1.14 5.62 6.29
N GLY A 30 1.61 6.81 6.61
CA GLY A 30 0.73 7.88 7.01
C GLY A 30 0.26 7.75 8.45
N SER A 31 -0.85 8.40 8.78
CA SER A 31 -1.33 8.49 10.15
C SER A 31 -1.69 7.14 10.75
N GLN A 32 -2.24 6.22 9.97
CA GLN A 32 -2.59 4.88 10.47
C GLN A 32 -1.33 4.11 10.90
N ALA A 33 -0.24 4.24 10.17
CA ALA A 33 1.01 3.57 10.52
C ALA A 33 1.62 4.13 11.80
N ARG A 34 1.42 5.44 12.05
CA ARG A 34 1.94 6.09 13.25
C ARG A 34 1.06 5.90 14.47
N GLY A 35 -0.12 5.29 14.30
CA GLY A 35 -1.05 5.11 15.40
C GLY A 35 -1.75 6.38 15.84
N GLU A 36 -1.67 7.43 15.02
CA GLU A 36 -2.26 8.74 15.34
C GLU A 36 -3.70 8.87 14.87
N ALA A 37 -4.12 7.98 13.97
CA ALA A 37 -5.40 8.09 13.31
C ALA A 37 -6.47 7.30 14.04
N ASN A 38 -7.71 7.73 13.90
CA ASN A 38 -8.85 7.00 14.39
C ASN A 38 -9.32 6.00 13.30
N SER A 39 -10.38 5.25 13.59
CA SER A 39 -10.88 4.23 12.67
C SER A 39 -11.47 4.78 11.38
N GLU A 40 -11.69 6.09 11.31
CA GLU A 40 -12.27 6.72 10.13
C GLU A 40 -11.21 7.33 9.21
N SER A 41 -9.95 7.29 9.63
CA SER A 41 -8.88 7.88 8.85
C SER A 41 -8.59 7.08 7.59
N ASP A 42 -8.07 7.77 6.58
CA ASP A 42 -7.69 7.13 5.32
C ASP A 42 -6.60 6.10 5.54
N LEU A 43 -6.66 5.05 4.75
CA LEU A 43 -5.59 4.06 4.70
C LEU A 43 -4.65 4.44 3.56
N ASP A 44 -3.37 4.58 3.88
CA ASP A 44 -2.35 4.93 2.90
C ASP A 44 -1.45 3.73 2.67
N LEU A 45 -1.49 3.19 1.46
CA LEU A 45 -0.72 1.99 1.12
C LEU A 45 0.30 2.27 0.03
N PHE A 46 1.50 1.78 0.27
CA PHE A 46 2.58 1.75 -0.71
C PHE A 46 2.66 0.32 -1.24
N ILE A 47 2.65 0.17 -2.55
CA ILE A 47 2.73 -1.14 -3.19
C ILE A 47 3.92 -1.13 -4.14
N GLU A 48 4.82 -2.09 -3.94
CA GLU A 48 5.94 -2.31 -4.83
C GLU A 48 5.62 -3.53 -5.67
N MET A 49 5.49 -3.31 -6.98
CA MET A 49 5.18 -4.43 -7.89
C MET A 49 5.69 -4.13 -9.30
N GLU A 50 5.96 -5.19 -10.03
CA GLU A 50 6.33 -5.06 -11.43
C GLU A 50 5.09 -4.75 -12.24
N THR A 51 5.17 -3.75 -13.10
CA THR A 51 4.05 -3.35 -13.94
C THR A 51 4.56 -2.57 -15.14
N GLN A 52 3.85 -2.70 -16.25
CA GLN A 52 4.12 -1.92 -17.46
C GLN A 52 3.27 -0.65 -17.50
N ALA A 53 2.31 -0.52 -16.59
CA ALA A 53 1.41 0.62 -16.56
C ALA A 53 2.13 1.89 -16.13
N ARG A 54 1.64 3.02 -16.61
CA ARG A 54 2.12 4.34 -16.18
C ARG A 54 1.68 4.61 -14.75
N PRO A 55 2.43 5.42 -13.99
CA PRO A 55 2.08 5.68 -12.59
C PRO A 55 0.61 6.01 -12.31
N PRO A 56 -0.04 6.92 -13.04
CA PRO A 56 -1.46 7.19 -12.78
C PRO A 56 -2.35 5.98 -13.01
N GLU A 57 -2.04 5.20 -14.03
CA GLU A 57 -2.84 4.01 -14.38
C GLU A 57 -2.70 2.91 -13.34
N ARG A 58 -1.54 2.81 -12.69
CA ARG A 58 -1.30 1.83 -11.63
C ARG A 58 -2.25 2.04 -10.47
N VAL A 59 -2.44 3.29 -10.08
CA VAL A 59 -3.34 3.64 -8.98
C VAL A 59 -4.77 3.25 -9.30
N VAL A 60 -5.20 3.54 -10.53
CA VAL A 60 -6.55 3.18 -10.98
C VAL A 60 -6.74 1.67 -10.98
N GLU A 61 -5.76 0.92 -11.49
CA GLU A 61 -5.85 -0.54 -11.52
C GLU A 61 -6.02 -1.14 -10.12
N VAL A 62 -5.23 -0.69 -9.18
CA VAL A 62 -5.31 -1.22 -7.83
C VAL A 62 -6.57 -0.77 -7.13
N SER A 63 -6.91 0.50 -7.22
CA SER A 63 -8.09 1.04 -6.53
C SER A 63 -9.39 0.45 -7.05
N SER A 64 -9.46 0.15 -8.35
CA SER A 64 -10.69 -0.32 -8.97
C SER A 64 -11.14 -1.70 -8.50
N ILE A 65 -10.24 -2.52 -7.98
CA ILE A 65 -10.62 -3.85 -7.52
C ILE A 65 -11.52 -3.82 -6.28
N PHE A 66 -11.55 -2.69 -5.57
CA PHE A 66 -12.35 -2.57 -4.35
C PHE A 66 -13.73 -1.98 -4.58
N GLY A 67 -13.96 -1.35 -5.72
CA GLY A 67 -15.26 -0.78 -6.06
C GLY A 67 -15.76 0.24 -5.05
N LEU A 68 -17.06 0.25 -4.82
CA LEU A 68 -17.65 1.13 -3.80
C LEU A 68 -17.34 0.59 -2.42
N ARG A 69 -16.91 1.49 -1.54
CA ARG A 69 -16.50 1.11 -0.19
C ARG A 69 -16.75 2.25 0.79
N PRO A 70 -17.05 1.92 2.06
CA PRO A 70 -17.33 2.94 3.07
C PRO A 70 -16.07 3.51 3.73
N TRP A 71 -14.88 3.10 3.26
CA TRP A 71 -13.60 3.56 3.81
C TRP A 71 -12.76 4.15 2.68
N SER A 72 -11.83 5.03 3.04
CA SER A 72 -10.95 5.69 2.08
C SER A 72 -9.63 4.95 1.96
N LEU A 73 -9.16 4.84 0.73
CA LEU A 73 -7.90 4.17 0.44
C LEU A 73 -7.10 5.01 -0.54
N ASP A 74 -5.90 5.40 -0.13
CA ASP A 74 -4.94 6.06 -0.99
C ASP A 74 -3.80 5.08 -1.29
N VAL A 75 -3.49 4.92 -2.56
CA VAL A 75 -2.49 3.95 -2.99
C VAL A 75 -1.42 4.66 -3.80
N VAL A 76 -0.16 4.35 -3.49
CA VAL A 76 0.97 4.70 -4.36
C VAL A 76 1.61 3.40 -4.81
N VAL A 77 1.98 3.33 -6.09
CA VAL A 77 2.52 2.12 -6.69
C VAL A 77 3.84 2.43 -7.35
N PHE A 78 4.89 1.70 -6.97
CA PHE A 78 6.22 1.85 -7.53
C PHE A 78 6.74 0.50 -8.01
N THR A 79 7.53 0.52 -9.07
CA THR A 79 8.22 -0.69 -9.51
C THR A 79 9.46 -0.92 -8.67
N PRO A 80 9.99 -2.16 -8.63
CA PRO A 80 11.24 -2.42 -7.91
C PRO A 80 12.40 -1.54 -8.36
N ASP A 81 12.50 -1.26 -9.65
CA ASP A 81 13.56 -0.38 -10.16
C ASP A 81 13.43 1.04 -9.62
N GLU A 82 12.21 1.56 -9.59
CA GLU A 82 11.95 2.88 -9.04
C GLU A 82 12.31 2.93 -7.56
N VAL A 83 11.94 1.89 -6.83
CA VAL A 83 12.26 1.81 -5.40
C VAL A 83 13.77 1.83 -5.18
N GLN A 84 14.53 1.04 -5.95
CA GLN A 84 15.97 1.01 -5.82
C GLN A 84 16.61 2.37 -6.03
N ARG A 85 16.12 3.12 -7.02
CA ARG A 85 16.66 4.45 -7.29
C ARG A 85 16.29 5.45 -6.22
N LEU A 86 15.04 5.44 -5.80
CA LEU A 86 14.51 6.48 -4.92
C LEU A 86 14.87 6.29 -3.46
N ARG A 87 15.07 5.03 -3.01
CA ARG A 87 15.43 4.77 -1.61
C ARG A 87 16.75 5.42 -1.20
N ARG A 88 17.64 5.64 -2.16
CA ARG A 88 18.95 6.22 -1.90
C ARG A 88 18.92 7.73 -1.77
N ILE A 89 17.80 8.34 -2.14
CA ILE A 89 17.65 9.79 -2.13
C ILE A 89 16.83 10.17 -0.91
N ASN A 90 17.46 10.86 0.04
CA ASN A 90 16.78 11.30 1.25
C ASN A 90 15.65 12.27 0.90
N GLY A 91 14.54 12.11 1.62
CA GLY A 91 13.40 13.00 1.44
C GLY A 91 12.42 12.57 0.36
N THR A 92 12.74 11.51 -0.40
CA THR A 92 11.75 10.98 -1.34
C THR A 92 10.66 10.24 -0.58
N LEU A 93 9.48 10.12 -1.19
CA LEU A 93 8.38 9.39 -0.59
C LEU A 93 8.79 7.95 -0.26
N VAL A 94 9.53 7.30 -1.17
CA VAL A 94 10.00 5.94 -0.94
C VAL A 94 10.89 5.87 0.30
N SER A 95 11.86 6.77 0.43
CA SER A 95 12.76 6.74 1.58
C SER A 95 12.04 6.98 2.89
N VAL A 96 11.04 7.86 2.90
CA VAL A 96 10.24 8.14 4.10
C VAL A 96 9.38 6.94 4.46
N ILE A 97 8.73 6.34 3.48
CA ILE A 97 7.87 5.19 3.71
C ILE A 97 8.67 3.99 4.24
N GLU A 98 9.84 3.75 3.68
CA GLU A 98 10.67 2.64 4.16
C GLU A 98 11.16 2.86 5.59
N ALA A 99 11.38 4.11 5.98
CA ALA A 99 11.83 4.43 7.32
C ALA A 99 10.72 4.39 8.36
N GLU A 100 9.52 4.83 8.01
CA GLU A 100 8.44 5.06 8.96
C GLU A 100 7.25 4.14 8.79
N GLY A 101 7.13 3.44 7.67
CA GLY A 101 5.97 2.62 7.38
C GLY A 101 5.98 1.29 8.11
N LYS A 102 4.84 0.63 8.03
CA LYS A 102 4.65 -0.68 8.63
C LYS A 102 4.42 -1.70 7.51
N VAL A 103 5.32 -2.68 7.41
CA VAL A 103 5.22 -3.69 6.36
C VAL A 103 4.03 -4.61 6.64
N LEU A 104 3.11 -4.69 5.69
CA LEU A 104 1.95 -5.57 5.79
C LEU A 104 2.20 -6.89 5.06
N TYR A 105 3.02 -6.86 4.03
CA TYR A 105 3.31 -8.04 3.23
C TYR A 105 4.66 -7.86 2.55
N GLU A 106 5.42 -8.94 2.51
CA GLU A 106 6.68 -8.98 1.77
C GLU A 106 6.81 -10.37 1.17
N ARG A 107 7.00 -10.41 -0.16
CA ARG A 107 7.15 -11.67 -0.86
C ARG A 107 8.47 -12.33 -0.45
N PRO A 108 8.44 -13.64 -0.15
CA PRO A 108 9.69 -14.34 0.20
C PRO A 108 10.71 -14.24 -0.92
N SER A 109 11.99 -14.12 -0.53
CA SER A 109 13.13 -14.07 -1.46
C SER A 109 13.75 -15.44 -1.55
N PHE A 110 13.41 -16.18 -2.60
CA PHE A 110 14.10 -17.42 -2.93
C PHE A 110 13.96 -17.79 -4.38
#